data_5825465ed25e273d21fa4a181ecd1840
#
_entry.id   5825465ed25e273d21fa4a181ecd1840
#
_cell.length_a   1.000
_cell.length_b   1.000
_cell.length_c   1.000
_cell.angle_alpha   90.00
_cell.angle_beta   90.00
_cell.angle_gamma   90.00
#
_symmetry.space_group_name_H-M   'P 1'
#
loop_
_entity.id
_entity.type
_entity.pdbx_description
1 polymer ?
#
loop_
_entity_poly.entity_id
_entity_poly.type
_entity_poly.pdbx_seq_one_letter_code
_entity_poly.pdbx_strand_id
1 'polypeptide(L)'
;ASDVYKRQGAIRTVVDHPVIDEKGRIFCYVLDEHHYVIGGPVNNGGVVLKWLRDELLASEIETAKRLGIDTYDVMSRIAQTVPPGSNGLLFHPYLTGERAPLWDSNARGSFIGLTLSHKKEHMIRAVMEGVLFNLYTVFLALVEVMEEVPQKIKATGGFSKSHLWRQMMADIFDCTVEIPKSYESSCLGACVLGLKALNHIEDYSIVETWMGATHQHVPHDKNVNLYQELASAFIQISRDLNYAYQTLSQFQNQLKDK
;
A
#
# COMPACT_ATOMS: atom_id res chain seq x y z
N ALA A 1 17.91 -7.69 9.18
CA ALA A 1 17.76 -7.45 7.73
C ALA A 1 16.42 -7.97 7.17
N SER A 2 15.96 -9.17 7.60
CA SER A 2 14.69 -9.76 7.09
C SER A 2 13.43 -8.95 7.46
N ASP A 3 13.49 -8.16 8.51
CA ASP A 3 12.37 -7.39 9.04
C ASP A 3 12.05 -6.12 8.23
N VAL A 4 13.02 -5.61 7.49
CA VAL A 4 12.85 -4.41 6.64
C VAL A 4 11.98 -4.71 5.41
N TYR A 5 12.18 -5.87 4.78
CA TYR A 5 11.43 -6.26 3.57
C TYR A 5 9.96 -6.61 3.84
N LYS A 6 9.62 -7.10 5.04
CA LYS A 6 8.22 -7.41 5.42
C LYS A 6 7.35 -6.17 5.63
N ARG A 7 7.92 -4.96 5.61
CA ARG A 7 7.24 -3.69 5.91
C ARG A 7 7.00 -2.83 4.68
N GLN A 8 7.51 -3.24 3.53
CA GLN A 8 7.29 -2.61 2.23
C GLN A 8 6.00 -3.12 1.61
N GLY A 9 5.47 -2.38 0.64
CA GLY A 9 4.32 -2.78 -0.16
C GLY A 9 4.72 -3.06 -1.59
N ALA A 10 3.87 -3.77 -2.31
CA ALA A 10 3.97 -3.91 -3.75
C ALA A 10 2.60 -4.24 -4.33
N ILE A 11 2.32 -3.72 -5.51
CA ILE A 11 1.19 -4.14 -6.32
C ILE A 11 1.74 -4.75 -7.61
N ARG A 12 1.17 -5.87 -8.04
CA ARG A 12 1.64 -6.62 -9.21
C ARG A 12 0.53 -7.46 -9.80
N THR A 13 0.67 -7.77 -11.07
CA THR A 13 -0.17 -8.73 -11.80
C THR A 13 0.69 -9.56 -12.73
N VAL A 14 0.09 -10.64 -13.29
CA VAL A 14 0.72 -11.49 -14.27
C VAL A 14 0.08 -11.24 -15.63
N VAL A 15 0.89 -11.14 -16.66
CA VAL A 15 0.49 -10.97 -18.06
C VAL A 15 1.17 -12.05 -18.93
N ASP A 16 0.64 -12.29 -20.12
CA ASP A 16 1.10 -13.34 -21.05
C ASP A 16 2.16 -12.87 -22.09
N HIS A 17 2.50 -11.60 -22.05
CA HIS A 17 3.53 -11.01 -22.91
C HIS A 17 4.35 -9.96 -22.14
N PRO A 18 5.58 -9.65 -22.59
CA PRO A 18 6.40 -8.63 -21.95
C PRO A 18 5.79 -7.24 -22.18
N VAL A 19 5.66 -6.49 -21.10
CA VAL A 19 5.11 -5.13 -21.11
C VAL A 19 6.17 -4.13 -20.65
N ILE A 20 6.34 -3.07 -21.43
CA ILE A 20 7.31 -2.00 -21.13
C ILE A 20 6.55 -0.71 -20.83
N ASP A 21 6.75 -0.18 -19.64
CA ASP A 21 6.27 1.18 -19.30
C ASP A 21 7.30 2.21 -19.79
N GLU A 22 6.97 2.93 -20.86
CA GLU A 22 7.84 3.97 -21.43
C GLU A 22 8.20 5.07 -20.43
N LYS A 23 7.36 5.27 -19.40
CA LYS A 23 7.60 6.24 -18.32
C LYS A 23 8.49 5.69 -17.20
N GLY A 24 8.86 4.38 -17.26
CA GLY A 24 9.76 3.75 -16.30
C GLY A 24 9.22 3.66 -14.87
N ARG A 25 7.87 3.66 -14.68
CA ARG A 25 7.24 3.68 -13.35
C ARG A 25 7.15 2.31 -12.69
N ILE A 26 7.03 1.26 -13.52
CA ILE A 26 6.84 -0.14 -13.09
C ILE A 26 7.90 -1.04 -13.68
N PHE A 27 8.07 -2.22 -13.06
CA PHE A 27 8.95 -3.28 -13.58
C PHE A 27 8.17 -4.32 -14.39
N CYS A 28 8.90 -5.05 -15.25
CA CYS A 28 8.44 -6.28 -15.87
C CYS A 28 9.50 -7.38 -15.66
N TYR A 29 9.12 -8.48 -15.02
CA TYR A 29 9.99 -9.64 -14.77
C TYR A 29 9.46 -10.87 -15.48
N VAL A 30 10.34 -11.67 -16.05
CA VAL A 30 10.01 -13.00 -16.59
C VAL A 30 9.69 -13.95 -15.43
N LEU A 31 8.55 -14.61 -15.46
CA LEU A 31 8.19 -15.67 -14.54
C LEU A 31 8.51 -17.04 -15.15
N ASP A 32 8.08 -17.26 -16.39
CA ASP A 32 8.41 -18.41 -17.23
C ASP A 32 8.30 -18.00 -18.72
N GLU A 33 8.27 -18.99 -19.63
CA GLU A 33 8.26 -18.77 -21.09
C GLU A 33 7.04 -17.97 -21.58
N HIS A 34 5.92 -18.03 -20.85
CA HIS A 34 4.62 -17.46 -21.26
C HIS A 34 4.04 -16.48 -20.24
N HIS A 35 4.71 -16.27 -19.10
CA HIS A 35 4.19 -15.41 -18.04
C HIS A 35 5.20 -14.36 -17.60
N TYR A 36 4.72 -13.15 -17.43
CA TYR A 36 5.50 -12.00 -16.99
C TYR A 36 4.82 -11.34 -15.80
N VAL A 37 5.61 -10.91 -14.83
CA VAL A 37 5.11 -10.18 -13.66
C VAL A 37 5.39 -8.71 -13.86
N ILE A 38 4.35 -7.90 -13.94
CA ILE A 38 4.45 -6.44 -13.98
C ILE A 38 3.98 -5.84 -12.65
N GLY A 39 4.55 -4.73 -12.25
CA GLY A 39 4.18 -4.08 -11.00
C GLY A 39 5.16 -3.05 -10.50
N GLY A 40 4.89 -2.55 -9.30
CA GLY A 40 5.77 -1.59 -8.65
C GLY A 40 5.89 -1.83 -7.15
N PRO A 41 7.13 -1.79 -6.61
CA PRO A 41 7.39 -1.85 -5.19
C PRO A 41 7.33 -0.45 -4.58
N VAL A 42 6.74 -0.32 -3.40
CA VAL A 42 6.79 0.91 -2.59
C VAL A 42 7.63 0.69 -1.34
N ASN A 43 8.40 1.71 -0.93
CA ASN A 43 9.18 1.65 0.31
C ASN A 43 8.28 1.76 1.55
N ASN A 44 7.21 2.53 1.42
CA ASN A 44 6.39 3.04 2.51
C ASN A 44 5.05 2.30 2.61
N GLY A 45 5.11 1.06 3.09
CA GLY A 45 3.95 0.23 3.41
C GLY A 45 3.69 0.18 4.93
N GLY A 46 3.63 -1.02 5.49
CA GLY A 46 3.41 -1.24 6.93
C GLY A 46 4.44 -0.59 7.86
N VAL A 47 5.64 -0.25 7.36
CA VAL A 47 6.66 0.47 8.12
C VAL A 47 6.18 1.85 8.58
N VAL A 48 5.34 2.51 7.80
CA VAL A 48 4.77 3.83 8.12
C VAL A 48 3.84 3.75 9.32
N LEU A 49 2.99 2.72 9.37
CA LEU A 49 2.11 2.49 10.54
C LEU A 49 2.91 2.07 11.77
N LYS A 50 3.99 1.31 11.57
CA LYS A 50 4.89 0.98 12.68
C LYS A 50 5.54 2.25 13.23
N TRP A 51 6.06 3.14 12.38
CA TRP A 51 6.60 4.43 12.78
C TRP A 51 5.55 5.26 13.53
N LEU A 52 4.34 5.41 12.99
CA LEU A 52 3.26 6.14 13.66
C LEU A 52 2.97 5.58 15.06
N ARG A 53 2.86 4.24 15.18
CA ARG A 53 2.65 3.55 16.45
C ARG A 53 3.78 3.83 17.45
N ASP A 54 5.02 3.62 17.03
CA ASP A 54 6.17 3.61 17.93
C ASP A 54 6.55 5.03 18.37
N GLU A 55 6.43 6.02 17.49
CA GLU A 55 6.90 7.38 17.75
C GLU A 55 5.79 8.34 18.25
N LEU A 56 4.52 8.12 17.88
CA LEU A 56 3.47 9.10 18.14
C LEU A 56 2.30 8.57 18.99
N LEU A 57 2.21 7.25 19.22
CA LEU A 57 1.04 6.61 19.84
C LEU A 57 1.36 5.86 21.13
N ALA A 58 2.20 6.45 22.01
CA ALA A 58 2.59 5.82 23.28
C ALA A 58 1.40 5.47 24.18
N SER A 59 0.37 6.34 24.24
CA SER A 59 -0.86 6.10 25.02
C SER A 59 -1.71 4.96 24.47
N GLU A 60 -1.72 4.77 23.16
CA GLU A 60 -2.41 3.68 22.49
C GLU A 60 -1.71 2.35 22.71
N ILE A 61 -0.38 2.34 22.73
CA ILE A 61 0.43 1.17 23.08
C ILE A 61 0.11 0.73 24.53
N GLU A 62 0.10 1.67 25.45
CA GLU A 62 -0.21 1.40 26.86
C GLU A 62 -1.65 0.88 27.03
N THR A 63 -2.59 1.48 26.31
CA THR A 63 -4.00 1.03 26.29
C THR A 63 -4.12 -0.38 25.74
N ALA A 64 -3.45 -0.69 24.64
CA ALA A 64 -3.43 -2.02 24.05
C ALA A 64 -2.89 -3.09 25.02
N LYS A 65 -1.76 -2.79 25.67
CA LYS A 65 -1.18 -3.66 26.71
C LYS A 65 -2.14 -3.94 27.84
N ARG A 66 -2.81 -2.90 28.36
CA ARG A 66 -3.77 -3.01 29.45
C ARG A 66 -5.01 -3.83 29.06
N LEU A 67 -5.45 -3.76 27.83
CA LEU A 67 -6.60 -4.49 27.28
C LEU A 67 -6.23 -5.88 26.75
N GLY A 68 -4.96 -6.22 26.65
CA GLY A 68 -4.50 -7.49 26.08
C GLY A 68 -4.82 -7.66 24.58
N ILE A 69 -4.85 -6.56 23.82
CA ILE A 69 -5.13 -6.55 22.38
C ILE A 69 -3.96 -5.97 21.58
N ASP A 70 -3.97 -6.16 20.25
CA ASP A 70 -2.95 -5.60 19.38
C ASP A 70 -3.11 -4.07 19.29
N THR A 71 -2.00 -3.32 19.33
CA THR A 71 -2.01 -1.86 19.18
C THR A 71 -2.58 -1.43 17.82
N TYR A 72 -2.38 -2.20 16.76
CA TYR A 72 -2.97 -1.90 15.45
C TYR A 72 -4.49 -2.03 15.44
N ASP A 73 -5.08 -2.89 16.31
CA ASP A 73 -6.53 -2.93 16.51
C ASP A 73 -7.05 -1.66 17.19
N VAL A 74 -6.30 -1.15 18.19
CA VAL A 74 -6.63 0.15 18.83
C VAL A 74 -6.57 1.26 17.79
N MET A 75 -5.50 1.35 17.00
CA MET A 75 -5.34 2.33 15.93
C MET A 75 -6.50 2.25 14.92
N SER A 76 -6.88 1.05 14.50
CA SER A 76 -7.99 0.84 13.55
C SER A 76 -9.32 1.32 14.12
N ARG A 77 -9.61 1.03 15.40
CA ARG A 77 -10.84 1.52 16.08
C ARG A 77 -10.87 3.03 16.19
N ILE A 78 -9.75 3.68 16.49
CA ILE A 78 -9.64 5.14 16.55
C ILE A 78 -9.87 5.74 15.15
N ALA A 79 -9.18 5.22 14.12
CA ALA A 79 -9.35 5.68 12.75
C ALA A 79 -10.80 5.52 12.23
N GLN A 80 -11.52 4.50 12.70
CA GLN A 80 -12.90 4.24 12.30
C GLN A 80 -13.89 5.33 12.80
N THR A 81 -13.54 6.09 13.82
CA THR A 81 -14.37 7.20 14.33
C THR A 81 -14.35 8.43 13.42
N VAL A 82 -13.42 8.48 12.48
CA VAL A 82 -13.24 9.59 11.53
C VAL A 82 -13.86 9.18 10.18
N PRO A 83 -14.55 10.10 9.48
CA PRO A 83 -15.11 9.79 8.17
C PRO A 83 -14.03 9.55 7.12
N PRO A 84 -14.36 8.84 6.01
CA PRO A 84 -13.47 8.71 4.85
C PRO A 84 -12.91 10.06 4.40
N GLY A 85 -11.63 10.06 4.03
CA GLY A 85 -10.90 11.25 3.60
C GLY A 85 -10.40 12.15 4.73
N SER A 86 -10.48 11.71 5.99
CA SER A 86 -9.87 12.38 7.16
C SER A 86 -10.17 13.89 7.24
N ASN A 87 -11.38 14.30 6.81
CA ASN A 87 -11.79 15.71 6.68
C ASN A 87 -10.84 16.57 5.82
N GLY A 88 -10.27 15.97 4.75
CA GLY A 88 -9.34 16.64 3.83
C GLY A 88 -7.89 16.68 4.30
N LEU A 89 -7.54 15.98 5.39
CA LEU A 89 -6.16 15.81 5.81
C LEU A 89 -5.51 14.70 4.97
N LEU A 90 -4.51 15.05 4.16
CA LEU A 90 -3.71 14.11 3.38
C LEU A 90 -2.37 13.82 4.07
N PHE A 91 -1.87 12.61 3.88
CA PHE A 91 -0.53 12.22 4.32
C PHE A 91 0.25 11.57 3.18
N HIS A 92 1.38 12.16 2.79
CA HIS A 92 2.36 11.54 1.90
C HIS A 92 3.31 10.65 2.72
N PRO A 93 3.37 9.33 2.47
CA PRO A 93 4.04 8.39 3.37
C PRO A 93 5.56 8.27 3.15
N TYR A 94 6.21 9.15 2.42
CA TYR A 94 7.58 9.01 1.89
C TYR A 94 8.67 9.15 2.96
N LEU A 95 8.56 8.42 4.08
CA LEU A 95 9.48 8.49 5.21
C LEU A 95 10.91 8.00 4.88
N THR A 96 11.06 7.15 3.86
CA THR A 96 12.33 6.55 3.43
C THR A 96 12.63 6.82 1.95
N GLY A 97 12.21 7.98 1.43
CA GLY A 97 12.10 8.17 -0.01
C GLY A 97 11.04 7.23 -0.61
N GLU A 98 10.88 7.21 -1.92
CA GLU A 98 9.93 6.28 -2.53
C GLU A 98 10.50 5.67 -3.81
N ARG A 99 10.09 4.40 -4.08
CA ARG A 99 10.34 3.71 -5.34
C ARG A 99 9.20 4.00 -6.34
N ALA A 100 8.51 2.99 -6.80
CA ALA A 100 7.43 3.14 -7.77
C ALA A 100 6.28 4.02 -7.24
N PRO A 101 5.70 4.88 -8.05
CA PRO A 101 6.12 5.26 -9.39
C PRO A 101 7.09 6.45 -9.43
N LEU A 102 7.49 7.00 -8.26
CA LEU A 102 8.25 8.26 -8.15
C LEU A 102 9.75 8.08 -8.42
N TRP A 103 10.34 6.99 -7.96
CA TRP A 103 11.78 6.69 -8.00
C TRP A 103 12.64 7.83 -7.46
N ASP A 104 12.19 8.43 -6.34
CA ASP A 104 12.84 9.56 -5.68
C ASP A 104 13.22 9.26 -4.24
N SER A 105 14.53 9.13 -3.98
CA SER A 105 15.09 8.95 -2.64
C SER A 105 15.00 10.21 -1.77
N ASN A 106 14.75 11.37 -2.36
CA ASN A 106 14.61 12.66 -1.67
C ASN A 106 13.16 12.96 -1.27
N ALA A 107 12.17 12.19 -1.73
CA ALA A 107 10.80 12.33 -1.28
C ALA A 107 10.71 12.21 0.26
N ARG A 108 9.87 13.04 0.89
CA ARG A 108 9.71 13.13 2.35
C ARG A 108 8.27 12.99 2.76
N GLY A 109 8.04 12.37 3.93
CA GLY A 109 6.72 12.29 4.55
C GLY A 109 6.18 13.67 4.90
N SER A 110 4.88 13.90 4.66
CA SER A 110 4.24 15.19 4.94
C SER A 110 2.76 15.04 5.23
N PHE A 111 2.27 15.79 6.24
CA PHE A 111 0.85 16.03 6.45
C PHE A 111 0.46 17.35 5.76
N ILE A 112 -0.58 17.31 4.93
CA ILE A 112 -1.05 18.45 4.15
C ILE A 112 -2.53 18.70 4.46
N GLY A 113 -2.90 19.97 4.67
CA GLY A 113 -4.27 20.36 4.95
C GLY A 113 -4.62 20.38 6.45
N LEU A 114 -3.64 20.41 7.36
CA LEU A 114 -3.89 20.52 8.80
C LEU A 114 -4.62 21.83 9.16
N THR A 115 -5.66 21.70 9.99
CA THR A 115 -6.40 22.81 10.59
C THR A 115 -6.60 22.52 12.08
N LEU A 116 -7.11 23.49 12.83
CA LEU A 116 -7.42 23.32 14.25
C LEU A 116 -8.52 22.29 14.54
N SER A 117 -9.30 21.90 13.55
CA SER A 117 -10.33 20.87 13.68
C SER A 117 -9.79 19.44 13.63
N HIS A 118 -8.58 19.26 13.11
CA HIS A 118 -7.96 17.94 13.03
C HIS A 118 -7.37 17.52 14.38
N LYS A 119 -7.59 16.28 14.73
CA LYS A 119 -7.12 15.66 15.96
C LYS A 119 -6.29 14.42 15.63
N LYS A 120 -5.78 13.72 16.65
CA LYS A 120 -4.97 12.51 16.52
C LYS A 120 -5.66 11.42 15.68
N GLU A 121 -6.96 11.21 15.87
CA GLU A 121 -7.73 10.23 15.10
C GLU A 121 -7.73 10.50 13.59
N HIS A 122 -7.77 11.77 13.20
CA HIS A 122 -7.65 12.18 11.78
C HIS A 122 -6.25 11.87 11.23
N MET A 123 -5.20 12.13 12.03
CA MET A 123 -3.82 11.81 11.64
C MET A 123 -3.62 10.31 11.45
N ILE A 124 -4.14 9.49 12.36
CA ILE A 124 -4.06 8.02 12.25
C ILE A 124 -4.75 7.56 10.95
N ARG A 125 -5.96 8.06 10.69
CA ARG A 125 -6.70 7.70 9.47
C ARG A 125 -5.99 8.19 8.21
N ALA A 126 -5.53 9.44 8.18
CA ALA A 126 -4.81 10.01 7.05
C ALA A 126 -3.54 9.21 6.71
N VAL A 127 -2.82 8.70 7.71
CA VAL A 127 -1.66 7.82 7.49
C VAL A 127 -2.07 6.51 6.84
N MET A 128 -3.17 5.88 7.29
CA MET A 128 -3.69 4.64 6.68
C MET A 128 -4.12 4.87 5.22
N GLU A 129 -4.85 5.97 4.96
CA GLU A 129 -5.29 6.37 3.62
C GLU A 129 -4.09 6.72 2.72
N GLY A 130 -3.10 7.46 3.24
CA GLY A 130 -1.91 7.87 2.50
C GLY A 130 -1.06 6.69 2.00
N VAL A 131 -0.92 5.63 2.82
CA VAL A 131 -0.26 4.39 2.38
C VAL A 131 -1.01 3.73 1.22
N LEU A 132 -2.35 3.73 1.27
CA LEU A 132 -3.18 3.18 0.20
C LEU A 132 -3.16 4.06 -1.05
N PHE A 133 -3.19 5.39 -0.93
CA PHE A 133 -3.04 6.31 -2.06
C PHE A 133 -1.69 6.12 -2.76
N ASN A 134 -0.62 5.91 -1.99
CA ASN A 134 0.68 5.62 -2.57
C ASN A 134 0.68 4.32 -3.40
N LEU A 135 0.08 3.24 -2.89
CA LEU A 135 -0.12 2.01 -3.66
C LEU A 135 -1.04 2.23 -4.87
N TYR A 136 -2.08 3.05 -4.72
CA TYR A 136 -3.01 3.38 -5.80
C TYR A 136 -2.32 4.11 -6.95
N THR A 137 -1.28 4.92 -6.69
CA THR A 137 -0.49 5.53 -7.79
C THR A 137 0.22 4.48 -8.64
N VAL A 138 0.69 3.40 -8.06
CA VAL A 138 1.26 2.26 -8.81
C VAL A 138 0.17 1.50 -9.57
N PHE A 139 -1.00 1.33 -8.95
CA PHE A 139 -2.16 0.69 -9.61
C PHE A 139 -2.58 1.46 -10.86
N LEU A 140 -2.66 2.78 -10.79
CA LEU A 140 -2.97 3.63 -11.96
C LEU A 140 -1.94 3.46 -13.09
N ALA A 141 -0.65 3.30 -12.75
CA ALA A 141 0.38 3.02 -13.74
C ALA A 141 0.20 1.65 -14.40
N LEU A 142 -0.22 0.64 -13.61
CA LEU A 142 -0.57 -0.69 -14.15
C LEU A 142 -1.78 -0.65 -15.07
N VAL A 143 -2.86 0.03 -14.65
CA VAL A 143 -4.08 0.18 -15.47
C VAL A 143 -3.78 0.88 -16.80
N GLU A 144 -2.96 1.95 -16.77
CA GLU A 144 -2.56 2.67 -17.97
C GLU A 144 -1.79 1.77 -18.96
N VAL A 145 -0.89 0.92 -18.46
CA VAL A 145 -0.04 0.07 -19.30
C VAL A 145 -0.78 -1.18 -19.79
N MET A 146 -1.71 -1.71 -19.00
CA MET A 146 -2.53 -2.88 -19.38
C MET A 146 -3.74 -2.52 -20.23
N GLU A 147 -4.12 -1.24 -20.25
CA GLU A 147 -5.38 -0.76 -20.86
C GLU A 147 -6.64 -1.47 -20.31
N GLU A 148 -6.52 -2.06 -19.11
CA GLU A 148 -7.59 -2.81 -18.46
C GLU A 148 -7.64 -2.49 -16.96
N VAL A 149 -8.86 -2.31 -16.43
CA VAL A 149 -9.08 -2.11 -15.01
C VAL A 149 -9.39 -3.45 -14.33
N PRO A 150 -8.53 -3.93 -13.41
CA PRO A 150 -8.79 -5.14 -12.67
C PRO A 150 -10.07 -5.06 -11.84
N GLN A 151 -10.91 -6.08 -11.90
CA GLN A 151 -12.14 -6.16 -11.12
C GLN A 151 -11.90 -6.59 -9.66
N LYS A 152 -10.76 -7.24 -9.42
CA LYS A 152 -10.42 -7.85 -8.13
C LYS A 152 -8.96 -7.66 -7.77
N ILE A 153 -8.73 -7.47 -6.48
CA ILE A 153 -7.40 -7.41 -5.87
C ILE A 153 -7.29 -8.48 -4.81
N LYS A 154 -6.33 -9.38 -4.93
CA LYS A 154 -5.97 -10.34 -3.87
C LYS A 154 -4.95 -9.68 -2.96
N ALA A 155 -5.35 -9.38 -1.72
CA ALA A 155 -4.53 -8.60 -0.78
C ALA A 155 -3.98 -9.48 0.36
N THR A 156 -2.66 -9.42 0.57
CA THR A 156 -1.94 -10.17 1.60
C THR A 156 -1.05 -9.26 2.44
N GLY A 157 -0.62 -9.74 3.60
CA GLY A 157 0.26 -8.98 4.50
C GLY A 157 -0.43 -8.49 5.77
N GLY A 158 0.32 -7.83 6.64
CA GLY A 158 -0.15 -7.45 7.98
C GLY A 158 -1.40 -6.58 8.02
N PHE A 159 -1.56 -5.69 7.03
CA PHE A 159 -2.71 -4.79 6.93
C PHE A 159 -4.03 -5.55 6.68
N SER A 160 -3.96 -6.72 6.05
CA SER A 160 -5.14 -7.54 5.76
C SER A 160 -5.86 -8.07 7.02
N LYS A 161 -5.28 -7.91 8.20
CA LYS A 161 -5.93 -8.20 9.49
C LYS A 161 -6.95 -7.13 9.89
N SER A 162 -6.78 -5.87 9.49
CA SER A 162 -7.70 -4.78 9.80
C SER A 162 -8.87 -4.74 8.83
N HIS A 163 -10.10 -4.94 9.35
CA HIS A 163 -11.33 -4.80 8.55
C HIS A 163 -11.45 -3.41 7.91
N LEU A 164 -11.17 -2.36 8.70
CA LEU A 164 -11.22 -0.98 8.22
C LEU A 164 -10.27 -0.78 7.03
N TRP A 165 -9.03 -1.25 7.15
CA TRP A 165 -8.03 -1.01 6.11
C TRP A 165 -8.33 -1.78 4.82
N ARG A 166 -8.88 -2.99 4.94
CA ARG A 166 -9.36 -3.77 3.77
C ARG A 166 -10.49 -3.05 3.04
N GLN A 167 -11.46 -2.48 3.79
CA GLN A 167 -12.55 -1.71 3.19
C GLN A 167 -12.05 -0.41 2.57
N MET A 168 -11.15 0.33 3.24
CA MET A 168 -10.51 1.51 2.63
C MET A 168 -9.81 1.15 1.30
N MET A 169 -9.13 0.00 1.23
CA MET A 169 -8.50 -0.45 -0.01
C MET A 169 -9.54 -0.68 -1.10
N ALA A 170 -10.65 -1.37 -0.81
CA ALA A 170 -11.71 -1.57 -1.78
C ALA A 170 -12.27 -0.24 -2.30
N ASP A 171 -12.54 0.71 -1.38
CA ASP A 171 -13.13 2.00 -1.70
C ASP A 171 -12.16 2.92 -2.49
N ILE A 172 -10.85 2.89 -2.18
CA ILE A 172 -9.83 3.72 -2.86
C ILE A 172 -9.53 3.18 -4.26
N PHE A 173 -9.44 1.84 -4.40
CA PHE A 173 -9.08 1.20 -5.66
C PHE A 173 -10.29 0.96 -6.59
N ASP A 174 -11.50 1.16 -6.08
CA ASP A 174 -12.76 0.82 -6.77
C ASP A 174 -12.76 -0.62 -7.30
N CYS A 175 -12.24 -1.53 -6.49
CA CYS A 175 -12.10 -2.94 -6.82
C CYS A 175 -12.54 -3.82 -5.66
N THR A 176 -13.08 -4.99 -5.97
CA THR A 176 -13.32 -6.01 -4.95
C THR A 176 -12.00 -6.51 -4.37
N VAL A 177 -11.82 -6.39 -3.05
CA VAL A 177 -10.64 -6.90 -2.34
C VAL A 177 -10.93 -8.25 -1.73
N GLU A 178 -10.15 -9.25 -2.12
CA GLU A 178 -10.22 -10.63 -1.59
C GLU A 178 -9.01 -10.91 -0.70
N ILE A 179 -9.26 -11.51 0.46
CA ILE A 179 -8.20 -11.92 1.40
C ILE A 179 -8.06 -13.43 1.34
N PRO A 180 -6.90 -13.97 0.93
CA PRO A 180 -6.68 -15.41 0.88
C PRO A 180 -6.62 -16.02 2.27
N LYS A 181 -6.87 -17.33 2.37
CA LYS A 181 -6.78 -18.10 3.61
C LYS A 181 -5.38 -18.11 4.22
N SER A 182 -4.36 -18.13 3.35
CA SER A 182 -2.95 -18.11 3.77
C SER A 182 -2.33 -16.74 3.55
N TYR A 183 -1.68 -16.22 4.58
CA TYR A 183 -0.89 -14.98 4.50
C TYR A 183 0.52 -15.20 3.93
N GLU A 184 0.99 -16.46 3.85
CA GLU A 184 2.33 -16.82 3.38
C GLU A 184 2.35 -17.08 1.86
N SER A 185 1.79 -16.14 1.08
CA SER A 185 1.65 -16.26 -0.37
C SER A 185 2.97 -16.43 -1.11
N SER A 186 4.07 -15.83 -0.60
CA SER A 186 5.39 -15.97 -1.23
C SER A 186 5.95 -17.40 -1.14
N CYS A 187 5.78 -18.06 0.01
CA CYS A 187 6.20 -19.46 0.19
C CYS A 187 5.36 -20.38 -0.69
N LEU A 188 4.06 -20.14 -0.74
CA LEU A 188 3.15 -20.90 -1.61
C LEU A 188 3.55 -20.76 -3.08
N GLY A 189 3.82 -19.54 -3.54
CA GLY A 189 4.29 -19.28 -4.89
C GLY A 189 5.59 -20.01 -5.23
N ALA A 190 6.57 -20.01 -4.31
CA ALA A 190 7.81 -20.76 -4.50
C ALA A 190 7.58 -22.27 -4.61
N CYS A 191 6.68 -22.83 -3.77
CA CYS A 191 6.30 -24.25 -3.87
C CYS A 191 5.65 -24.57 -5.22
N VAL A 192 4.72 -23.74 -5.69
CA VAL A 192 4.03 -23.95 -6.96
C VAL A 192 5.01 -23.88 -8.13
N LEU A 193 5.94 -22.92 -8.15
CA LEU A 193 6.99 -22.83 -9.15
C LEU A 193 7.89 -24.09 -9.13
N GLY A 194 8.24 -24.60 -7.96
CA GLY A 194 8.99 -25.85 -7.81
C GLY A 194 8.24 -27.06 -8.35
N LEU A 195 6.94 -27.19 -8.06
CA LEU A 195 6.10 -28.27 -8.59
C LEU A 195 5.99 -28.20 -10.12
N LYS A 196 5.86 -27.00 -10.70
CA LYS A 196 5.85 -26.78 -12.15
C LYS A 196 7.18 -27.19 -12.77
N ALA A 197 8.31 -26.77 -12.20
CA ALA A 197 9.65 -27.10 -12.68
C ALA A 197 9.94 -28.62 -12.64
N LEU A 198 9.33 -29.34 -11.69
CA LEU A 198 9.44 -30.79 -11.54
C LEU A 198 8.38 -31.56 -12.36
N ASN A 199 7.56 -30.89 -13.15
CA ASN A 199 6.45 -31.45 -13.93
C ASN A 199 5.40 -32.19 -13.09
N HIS A 200 5.21 -31.79 -11.82
CA HIS A 200 4.14 -32.33 -10.97
C HIS A 200 2.80 -31.65 -11.20
N ILE A 201 2.78 -30.48 -11.83
CA ILE A 201 1.59 -29.73 -12.24
C ILE A 201 1.75 -29.24 -13.67
N GLU A 202 0.64 -29.17 -14.41
CA GLU A 202 0.65 -28.72 -15.81
C GLU A 202 0.56 -27.20 -15.92
N ASP A 203 -0.15 -26.55 -14.99
CA ASP A 203 -0.36 -25.10 -14.97
C ASP A 203 -0.41 -24.56 -13.54
N TYR A 204 -0.70 -23.27 -13.39
CA TYR A 204 -0.74 -22.59 -12.10
C TYR A 204 -2.15 -22.55 -11.44
N SER A 205 -3.16 -23.19 -12.02
CA SER A 205 -4.57 -23.14 -11.55
C SER A 205 -4.74 -23.67 -10.12
N ILE A 206 -3.86 -24.58 -9.70
CA ILE A 206 -3.82 -25.10 -8.32
C ILE A 206 -3.71 -23.99 -7.26
N VAL A 207 -3.13 -22.84 -7.61
CA VAL A 207 -2.99 -21.67 -6.72
C VAL A 207 -4.36 -21.17 -6.28
N GLU A 208 -5.34 -21.14 -7.15
CA GLU A 208 -6.71 -20.68 -6.81
C GLU A 208 -7.34 -21.59 -5.76
N THR A 209 -7.18 -22.88 -5.91
CA THR A 209 -7.69 -23.88 -4.94
C THR A 209 -7.00 -23.75 -3.60
N TRP A 210 -5.68 -23.58 -3.57
CA TRP A 210 -4.91 -23.53 -2.32
C TRP A 210 -5.04 -22.21 -1.61
N MET A 211 -5.13 -21.11 -2.34
CA MET A 211 -5.28 -19.79 -1.73
C MET A 211 -6.68 -19.59 -1.13
N GLY A 212 -7.74 -19.97 -1.84
CA GLY A 212 -9.12 -19.69 -1.42
C GLY A 212 -9.30 -18.23 -1.00
N ALA A 213 -10.50 -17.84 -0.64
CA ALA A 213 -10.78 -16.53 -0.05
C ALA A 213 -11.48 -16.70 1.31
N THR A 214 -11.09 -15.87 2.30
CA THR A 214 -11.75 -15.84 3.63
C THR A 214 -12.66 -14.63 3.81
N HIS A 215 -12.29 -13.51 3.21
CA HIS A 215 -13.03 -12.26 3.30
C HIS A 215 -13.06 -11.59 1.93
N GLN A 216 -14.19 -10.93 1.65
CA GLN A 216 -14.37 -10.13 0.46
C GLN A 216 -14.91 -8.75 0.88
N HIS A 217 -14.37 -7.69 0.30
CA HIS A 217 -14.79 -6.32 0.51
C HIS A 217 -15.13 -5.70 -0.84
N VAL A 218 -16.38 -5.27 -0.98
CA VAL A 218 -16.88 -4.58 -2.17
C VAL A 218 -16.79 -3.08 -1.94
N PRO A 219 -16.40 -2.28 -2.93
CA PRO A 219 -16.37 -0.82 -2.82
C PRO A 219 -17.75 -0.23 -2.48
N HIS A 220 -17.76 0.88 -1.74
CA HIS A 220 -18.94 1.67 -1.48
C HIS A 220 -18.95 2.90 -2.39
N ASP A 221 -19.88 3.03 -3.31
CA ASP A 221 -19.93 4.09 -4.34
C ASP A 221 -19.69 5.50 -3.77
N LYS A 222 -20.33 5.81 -2.63
CA LYS A 222 -20.15 7.11 -1.98
C LYS A 222 -18.70 7.39 -1.56
N ASN A 223 -18.00 6.37 -1.09
CA ASN A 223 -16.60 6.51 -0.67
C ASN A 223 -15.67 6.52 -1.87
N VAL A 224 -15.97 5.73 -2.91
CA VAL A 224 -15.22 5.70 -4.17
C VAL A 224 -15.12 7.11 -4.76
N ASN A 225 -16.26 7.80 -4.96
CA ASN A 225 -16.27 9.15 -5.50
C ASN A 225 -15.40 10.12 -4.70
N LEU A 226 -15.52 10.09 -3.35
CA LEU A 226 -14.70 10.91 -2.47
C LEU A 226 -13.21 10.60 -2.61
N TYR A 227 -12.85 9.32 -2.62
CA TYR A 227 -11.46 8.91 -2.69
C TYR A 227 -10.82 9.16 -4.06
N GLN A 228 -11.58 9.12 -5.14
CA GLN A 228 -11.09 9.50 -6.48
C GLN A 228 -10.70 10.99 -6.55
N GLU A 229 -11.51 11.87 -5.94
CA GLU A 229 -11.16 13.30 -5.83
C GLU A 229 -9.90 13.50 -4.98
N LEU A 230 -9.82 12.85 -3.82
CA LEU A 230 -8.67 12.95 -2.92
C LEU A 230 -7.40 12.32 -3.51
N ALA A 231 -7.50 11.22 -4.24
CA ALA A 231 -6.37 10.60 -4.92
C ALA A 231 -5.78 11.54 -5.99
N SER A 232 -6.64 12.25 -6.73
CA SER A 232 -6.21 13.25 -7.70
C SER A 232 -5.44 14.39 -7.01
N ALA A 233 -5.95 14.89 -5.88
CA ALA A 233 -5.27 15.91 -5.07
C ALA A 233 -3.95 15.38 -4.49
N PHE A 234 -3.93 14.14 -3.96
CA PHE A 234 -2.73 13.49 -3.43
C PHE A 234 -1.61 13.43 -4.47
N ILE A 235 -1.93 12.99 -5.69
CA ILE A 235 -0.97 12.88 -6.79
C ILE A 235 -0.44 14.27 -7.20
N GLN A 236 -1.33 15.26 -7.36
CA GLN A 236 -0.94 16.60 -7.76
C GLN A 236 -0.05 17.26 -6.71
N ILE A 237 -0.45 17.24 -5.45
CA ILE A 237 0.32 17.82 -4.34
C ILE A 237 1.69 17.13 -4.20
N SER A 238 1.76 15.79 -4.37
CA SER A 238 3.04 15.07 -4.37
C SER A 238 4.02 15.61 -5.41
N ARG A 239 3.53 15.96 -6.61
CA ARG A 239 4.34 16.57 -7.67
C ARG A 239 4.77 17.99 -7.31
N ASP A 240 3.86 18.79 -6.76
CA ASP A 240 4.12 20.17 -6.37
C ASP A 240 5.15 20.27 -5.24
N LEU A 241 5.20 19.28 -4.35
CA LEU A 241 6.15 19.19 -3.25
C LEU A 241 7.56 18.72 -3.66
N ASN A 242 7.79 18.33 -4.91
CA ASN A 242 9.09 17.79 -5.34
C ASN A 242 10.25 18.73 -5.02
N TYR A 243 10.11 20.03 -5.33
CA TYR A 243 11.13 21.03 -4.99
C TYR A 243 11.40 21.12 -3.47
N ALA A 244 10.36 21.08 -2.66
CA ALA A 244 10.49 21.11 -1.22
C ALA A 244 11.21 19.85 -0.69
N TYR A 245 10.94 18.68 -1.25
CA TYR A 245 11.63 17.44 -0.91
C TYR A 245 13.13 17.51 -1.19
N GLN A 246 13.53 18.01 -2.36
CA GLN A 246 14.93 18.20 -2.72
C GLN A 246 15.64 19.14 -1.74
N THR A 247 15.02 20.30 -1.45
CA THR A 247 15.57 21.30 -0.52
C THR A 247 15.74 20.72 0.89
N LEU A 248 14.70 20.07 1.42
CA LEU A 248 14.75 19.46 2.77
C LEU A 248 15.75 18.32 2.86
N SER A 249 15.82 17.48 1.82
CA SER A 249 16.79 16.37 1.77
C SER A 249 18.23 16.87 1.80
N GLN A 250 18.57 17.91 1.02
CA GLN A 250 19.90 18.53 1.02
C GLN A 250 20.24 19.06 2.41
N PHE A 251 19.33 19.80 3.04
CA PHE A 251 19.52 20.33 4.39
C PHE A 251 19.72 19.22 5.43
N GLN A 252 18.91 18.15 5.39
CA GLN A 252 19.02 17.01 6.30
C GLN A 252 20.35 16.25 6.14
N ASN A 253 20.89 16.15 4.91
CA ASN A 253 22.16 15.51 4.66
C ASN A 253 23.32 16.34 5.22
N GLN A 254 23.30 17.67 5.04
CA GLN A 254 24.29 18.57 5.65
C GLN A 254 24.35 18.48 7.19
N LEU A 255 23.23 18.14 7.86
CA LEU A 255 23.18 17.96 9.30
C LEU A 255 23.80 16.63 9.77
N LYS A 256 23.82 15.61 8.91
CA LYS A 256 24.40 14.28 9.23
C LYS A 256 25.92 14.26 9.10
N ASP A 257 26.47 15.17 8.31
CA ASP A 257 27.91 15.29 8.05
C ASP A 257 28.63 16.19 9.11
N LYS A 258 27.88 16.73 10.04
CA LYS A 258 28.36 17.51 11.20
C LYS A 258 28.36 16.66 12.49
#